data_4b42520d16adb72d8f7ba54f077125b1
#
_entry.id   4b42520d16adb72d8f7ba54f077125b1
#
_cell.length_a   1.000
_cell.length_b   1.000
_cell.length_c   1.000
_cell.angle_alpha   90.00
_cell.angle_beta   90.00
_cell.angle_gamma   90.00
#
_symmetry.space_group_name_H-M   'P 1'
#
loop_
_entity.id
_entity.type
_entity.pdbx_description
1 polymer ?
#
loop_
_entity_poly.entity_id
_entity_poly.type
_entity_poly.pdbx_seq_one_letter_code
_entity_poly.pdbx_strand_id
1 'polypeptide(L)'
;PIARMDGDSLPVSAFVANANGEWEQGASAYEKRGTAVNVPEWDASKCVGCNQCAFVCSHATIRPFQLTADELAAAPAQTKSRDNKPANEYKFVMAVSPLDCMGCGECVTVCPTKAISMVPQESQADQQAVFDYCVANISKKPGKFADDTVIGSQFNQPLLEFSGSCAGCAETSYARLITQLFGEKMYISNATGCSSIWG
;
A
#
# COMPACT_ATOMS: atom_id res chain seq x y z
N PRO A 1 -18.35 12.56 -6.18
CA PRO A 1 -18.50 14.04 -6.21
C PRO A 1 -17.22 14.75 -5.73
N ILE A 2 -16.60 14.34 -4.59
CA ILE A 2 -15.45 15.02 -4.00
C ILE A 2 -14.24 15.07 -4.97
N ALA A 3 -13.87 13.95 -5.56
CA ALA A 3 -12.76 13.90 -6.53
C ALA A 3 -13.01 14.74 -7.82
N ARG A 4 -14.26 15.07 -8.10
CA ARG A 4 -14.64 15.98 -9.21
C ARG A 4 -14.87 17.42 -8.76
N MET A 5 -14.59 17.73 -7.49
CA MET A 5 -14.86 19.03 -6.87
C MET A 5 -16.36 19.46 -7.00
N ASP A 6 -17.25 18.50 -6.94
CA ASP A 6 -18.71 18.66 -7.10
C ASP A 6 -19.43 18.28 -5.79
N GLY A 7 -18.92 18.76 -4.67
CA GLY A 7 -19.51 18.51 -3.34
C GLY A 7 -20.89 19.13 -3.17
N ASP A 8 -21.16 20.26 -3.80
CA ASP A 8 -22.42 20.99 -3.73
C ASP A 8 -23.58 20.23 -4.36
N SER A 9 -23.31 19.24 -5.21
CA SER A 9 -24.34 18.35 -5.76
C SER A 9 -24.88 17.34 -4.73
N LEU A 10 -24.22 17.16 -3.58
CA LEU A 10 -24.64 16.25 -2.54
C LEU A 10 -25.73 16.87 -1.67
N PRO A 11 -26.92 16.26 -1.56
CA PRO A 11 -27.93 16.72 -0.63
C PRO A 11 -27.50 16.46 0.82
N VAL A 12 -27.99 17.24 1.78
CA VAL A 12 -27.73 17.03 3.22
C VAL A 12 -28.07 15.61 3.66
N SER A 13 -29.09 14.99 3.05
CA SER A 13 -29.48 13.60 3.34
C SER A 13 -28.38 12.57 3.03
N ALA A 14 -27.40 12.89 2.18
CA ALA A 14 -26.25 12.01 1.93
C ALA A 14 -25.35 11.81 3.18
N PHE A 15 -25.46 12.71 4.16
CA PHE A 15 -24.65 12.71 5.39
C PHE A 15 -25.41 12.21 6.62
N VAL A 16 -26.64 11.72 6.47
CA VAL A 16 -27.47 11.27 7.61
C VAL A 16 -26.79 10.10 8.36
N ALA A 17 -26.14 9.21 7.64
CA ALA A 17 -25.41 8.09 8.25
C ALA A 17 -24.20 8.55 9.10
N ASN A 18 -23.70 9.76 8.84
CA ASN A 18 -22.52 10.33 9.50
C ASN A 18 -22.89 11.53 10.40
N ALA A 19 -24.16 11.61 10.84
CA ALA A 19 -24.68 12.74 11.62
C ALA A 19 -23.95 12.95 12.96
N ASN A 20 -23.30 11.93 13.51
CA ASN A 20 -22.46 11.97 14.70
C ASN A 20 -20.99 12.32 14.39
N GLY A 21 -20.62 12.52 13.12
CA GLY A 21 -19.25 12.80 12.70
C GLY A 21 -18.36 11.57 12.53
N GLU A 22 -18.88 10.36 12.67
CA GLU A 22 -18.13 9.14 12.42
C GLU A 22 -18.10 8.80 10.93
N TRP A 23 -16.94 8.36 10.46
CA TRP A 23 -16.68 7.91 9.10
C TRP A 23 -16.06 6.53 9.11
N GLU A 24 -16.34 5.76 8.06
CA GLU A 24 -15.75 4.42 7.90
C GLU A 24 -14.23 4.49 7.77
N GLN A 25 -13.53 3.53 8.36
CA GLN A 25 -12.09 3.36 8.22
C GLN A 25 -11.73 3.00 6.76
N GLY A 26 -10.52 3.41 6.32
CA GLY A 26 -10.01 3.05 5.01
C GLY A 26 -10.55 3.90 3.85
N ALA A 27 -11.26 4.99 4.10
CA ALA A 27 -11.80 5.87 3.05
C ALA A 27 -10.72 6.44 2.12
N SER A 28 -9.49 6.63 2.59
CA SER A 28 -8.34 7.09 1.79
C SER A 28 -8.03 6.18 0.59
N ALA A 29 -8.38 4.90 0.64
CA ALA A 29 -8.20 3.95 -0.46
C ALA A 29 -8.96 4.34 -1.75
N TYR A 30 -9.99 5.16 -1.63
CA TYR A 30 -10.83 5.58 -2.76
C TYR A 30 -10.41 6.90 -3.40
N GLU A 31 -9.45 7.63 -2.84
CA GLU A 31 -9.05 8.93 -3.37
C GLU A 31 -8.35 8.86 -4.72
N LYS A 32 -7.40 7.93 -4.89
CA LYS A 32 -6.71 7.66 -6.17
C LYS A 32 -6.26 8.94 -6.88
N ARG A 33 -5.47 9.78 -6.21
CA ARG A 33 -5.13 11.14 -6.67
C ARG A 33 -4.23 11.17 -7.90
N GLY A 34 -3.41 10.15 -8.16
CA GLY A 34 -2.54 10.06 -9.32
C GLY A 34 -1.52 11.19 -9.44
N THR A 35 -0.98 11.67 -8.32
CA THR A 35 -0.13 12.89 -8.31
C THR A 35 1.31 12.65 -8.75
N ALA A 36 1.79 11.41 -8.72
CA ALA A 36 3.17 11.10 -9.08
C ALA A 36 3.38 11.14 -10.60
N VAL A 37 4.40 11.84 -11.06
CA VAL A 37 4.85 11.80 -12.47
C VAL A 37 5.49 10.47 -12.80
N ASN A 38 6.34 9.97 -11.88
CA ASN A 38 6.98 8.66 -11.99
C ASN A 38 6.62 7.79 -10.79
N VAL A 39 6.44 6.51 -11.04
CA VAL A 39 6.09 5.48 -10.05
C VAL A 39 7.03 4.29 -10.14
N PRO A 40 7.16 3.47 -9.08
CA PRO A 40 8.04 2.32 -9.13
C PRO A 40 7.51 1.22 -10.05
N GLU A 41 8.37 0.75 -10.94
CA GLU A 41 8.22 -0.51 -11.65
C GLU A 41 9.04 -1.58 -10.95
N TRP A 42 8.45 -2.76 -10.73
CA TRP A 42 9.09 -3.90 -10.09
C TRP A 42 9.58 -4.95 -11.10
N ASP A 43 10.86 -5.30 -11.02
CA ASP A 43 11.49 -6.40 -11.76
C ASP A 43 11.57 -7.64 -10.86
N ALA A 44 10.69 -8.58 -11.10
CA ALA A 44 10.60 -9.83 -10.36
C ALA A 44 11.87 -10.69 -10.45
N SER A 45 12.62 -10.60 -11.57
CA SER A 45 13.81 -11.41 -11.82
C SER A 45 15.00 -10.99 -10.94
N LYS A 46 15.08 -9.72 -10.56
CA LYS A 46 16.15 -9.17 -9.71
C LYS A 46 15.79 -9.16 -8.23
N CYS A 47 14.50 -9.25 -7.90
CA CYS A 47 14.02 -9.11 -6.54
C CYS A 47 14.43 -10.30 -5.66
N VAL A 48 14.90 -10.01 -4.44
CA VAL A 48 15.26 -11.04 -3.43
C VAL A 48 14.19 -11.21 -2.33
N GLY A 49 13.11 -10.43 -2.36
CA GLY A 49 12.00 -10.55 -1.41
C GLY A 49 12.32 -10.00 -0.01
N CYS A 50 13.23 -9.04 0.11
CA CYS A 50 13.63 -8.47 1.41
C CYS A 50 12.62 -7.49 2.01
N ASN A 51 11.60 -7.06 1.28
CA ASN A 51 10.53 -6.15 1.67
C ASN A 51 10.98 -4.75 2.13
N GLN A 52 12.24 -4.36 1.96
CA GLN A 52 12.74 -3.04 2.38
C GLN A 52 11.99 -1.90 1.67
N CYS A 53 11.63 -2.08 0.39
CA CYS A 53 10.87 -1.09 -0.36
C CYS A 53 9.48 -0.84 0.24
N ALA A 54 8.79 -1.88 0.69
CA ALA A 54 7.53 -1.76 1.40
C ALA A 54 7.73 -1.15 2.79
N PHE A 55 8.80 -1.54 3.48
CA PHE A 55 9.12 -1.08 4.83
C PHE A 55 9.32 0.45 4.90
N VAL A 56 9.96 1.06 3.91
CA VAL A 56 10.17 2.53 3.89
C VAL A 56 9.03 3.32 3.27
N CYS A 57 8.07 2.66 2.61
CA CYS A 57 6.99 3.36 1.93
C CYS A 57 6.05 4.06 2.90
N SER A 58 6.06 5.41 2.89
CA SER A 58 5.25 6.25 3.76
C SER A 58 3.74 6.08 3.55
N HIS A 59 3.34 5.73 2.32
CA HIS A 59 1.93 5.71 1.89
C HIS A 59 1.37 4.29 1.70
N ALA A 60 2.18 3.25 1.99
CA ALA A 60 1.79 1.84 1.80
C ALA A 60 1.35 1.50 0.37
N THR A 61 1.92 2.15 -0.63
CA THR A 61 1.57 1.98 -2.04
C THR A 61 2.36 0.90 -2.76
N ILE A 62 3.40 0.37 -2.13
CA ILE A 62 4.15 -0.81 -2.58
C ILE A 62 4.10 -1.86 -1.48
N ARG A 63 3.50 -3.02 -1.78
CA ARG A 63 3.23 -4.07 -0.79
C ARG A 63 3.58 -5.45 -1.30
N PRO A 64 4.20 -6.31 -0.45
CA PRO A 64 4.43 -7.71 -0.76
C PRO A 64 3.19 -8.55 -0.47
N PHE A 65 2.93 -9.51 -1.34
CA PHE A 65 1.90 -10.51 -1.16
C PHE A 65 2.43 -11.93 -1.44
N GLN A 66 1.83 -12.90 -0.78
CA GLN A 66 2.10 -14.32 -0.97
C GLN A 66 0.85 -14.96 -1.55
N LEU A 67 0.94 -15.47 -2.77
CA LEU A 67 -0.18 -16.03 -3.51
C LEU A 67 -0.02 -17.55 -3.63
N THR A 68 -1.11 -18.30 -3.44
CA THR A 68 -1.20 -19.68 -3.86
C THR A 68 -1.24 -19.77 -5.39
N ALA A 69 -1.13 -20.98 -5.93
CA ALA A 69 -1.23 -21.19 -7.39
C ALA A 69 -2.60 -20.74 -7.93
N ASP A 70 -3.67 -21.03 -7.20
CA ASP A 70 -5.05 -20.67 -7.59
C ASP A 70 -5.27 -19.16 -7.52
N GLU A 71 -4.80 -18.52 -6.46
CA GLU A 71 -4.86 -17.05 -6.32
C GLU A 71 -4.07 -16.36 -7.44
N LEU A 72 -2.91 -16.89 -7.82
CA LEU A 72 -2.14 -16.34 -8.93
C LEU A 72 -2.83 -16.57 -10.28
N ALA A 73 -3.47 -17.71 -10.46
CA ALA A 73 -4.22 -18.00 -11.69
C ALA A 73 -5.45 -17.11 -11.86
N ALA A 74 -6.05 -16.68 -10.77
CA ALA A 74 -7.18 -15.74 -10.74
C ALA A 74 -6.76 -14.26 -10.83
N ALA A 75 -5.47 -13.95 -10.66
CA ALA A 75 -4.94 -12.59 -10.68
C ALA A 75 -4.97 -12.00 -12.11
N PRO A 76 -4.98 -10.65 -12.25
CA PRO A 76 -4.84 -10.02 -13.55
C PRO A 76 -3.64 -10.54 -14.35
N ALA A 77 -3.80 -10.66 -15.66
CA ALA A 77 -2.81 -11.33 -16.55
C ALA A 77 -1.41 -10.69 -16.50
N GLN A 78 -1.33 -9.38 -16.19
CA GLN A 78 -0.07 -8.63 -16.07
C GLN A 78 0.63 -8.82 -14.70
N THR A 79 0.11 -9.67 -13.82
CA THR A 79 0.70 -9.93 -12.50
C THR A 79 2.06 -10.60 -12.63
N LYS A 80 3.12 -9.87 -12.31
CA LYS A 80 4.48 -10.42 -12.21
C LYS A 80 4.63 -11.16 -10.87
N SER A 81 5.32 -12.30 -10.88
CA SER A 81 5.59 -13.07 -9.66
C SER A 81 6.98 -13.71 -9.68
N ARG A 82 7.46 -14.12 -8.51
CA ARG A 82 8.68 -14.91 -8.36
C ARG A 82 8.49 -15.98 -7.28
N ASP A 83 9.45 -16.89 -7.19
CA ASP A 83 9.48 -17.87 -6.10
C ASP A 83 9.68 -17.17 -4.75
N ASN A 84 8.97 -17.64 -3.74
CA ASN A 84 8.98 -17.04 -2.40
C ASN A 84 9.80 -17.90 -1.43
N LYS A 85 11.11 -17.88 -1.54
CA LYS A 85 11.99 -18.63 -0.61
C LYS A 85 12.04 -17.95 0.77
N PRO A 86 11.98 -18.71 1.88
CA PRO A 86 11.87 -20.18 1.99
C PRO A 86 10.43 -20.74 1.92
N ALA A 87 9.40 -19.92 1.71
CA ALA A 87 8.00 -20.32 1.63
C ALA A 87 7.63 -20.74 0.19
N ASN A 88 8.23 -21.80 -0.30
CA ASN A 88 8.14 -22.24 -1.71
C ASN A 88 6.72 -22.66 -2.15
N GLU A 89 5.82 -22.88 -1.21
CA GLU A 89 4.39 -23.18 -1.45
C GLU A 89 3.62 -21.95 -2.00
N TYR A 90 4.18 -20.77 -1.89
CA TYR A 90 3.59 -19.53 -2.37
C TYR A 90 4.45 -18.85 -3.43
N LYS A 91 3.83 -18.09 -4.30
CA LYS A 91 4.50 -17.12 -5.17
C LYS A 91 4.52 -15.75 -4.52
N PHE A 92 5.63 -15.04 -4.67
CA PHE A 92 5.80 -13.69 -4.18
C PHE A 92 5.43 -12.68 -5.27
N VAL A 93 4.62 -11.71 -4.91
CA VAL A 93 4.22 -10.57 -5.75
C VAL A 93 4.53 -9.30 -4.98
N MET A 94 5.18 -8.33 -5.62
CA MET A 94 5.30 -6.97 -5.11
C MET A 94 4.33 -6.10 -5.91
N ALA A 95 3.19 -5.81 -5.33
CA ALA A 95 2.17 -4.98 -5.97
C ALA A 95 2.41 -3.49 -5.69
N VAL A 96 2.16 -2.66 -6.69
CA VAL A 96 2.29 -1.21 -6.61
C VAL A 96 0.96 -0.57 -6.98
N SER A 97 0.52 0.41 -6.18
CA SER A 97 -0.59 1.30 -6.52
C SER A 97 -0.04 2.57 -7.18
N PRO A 98 -0.08 2.71 -8.51
CA PRO A 98 0.44 3.90 -9.18
C PRO A 98 -0.40 5.15 -8.88
N LEU A 99 -1.70 5.01 -8.65
CA LEU A 99 -2.59 6.15 -8.38
C LEU A 99 -2.47 6.71 -6.96
N ASP A 100 -1.99 5.92 -6.01
CA ASP A 100 -1.77 6.35 -4.62
C ASP A 100 -0.29 6.70 -4.35
N CYS A 101 0.63 6.37 -5.26
CA CYS A 101 2.05 6.65 -5.13
C CYS A 101 2.31 8.16 -5.20
N MET A 102 3.22 8.65 -4.34
CA MET A 102 3.64 10.04 -4.29
C MET A 102 4.97 10.31 -5.03
N GLY A 103 5.58 9.29 -5.66
CA GLY A 103 6.77 9.44 -6.49
C GLY A 103 8.07 9.78 -5.76
N CYS A 104 8.18 9.54 -4.46
CA CYS A 104 9.33 9.96 -3.64
C CYS A 104 10.65 9.23 -3.96
N GLY A 105 10.61 8.02 -4.55
CA GLY A 105 11.81 7.26 -4.92
C GLY A 105 12.48 6.48 -3.77
N GLU A 106 12.02 6.55 -2.51
CA GLU A 106 12.63 5.85 -1.38
C GLU A 106 12.76 4.34 -1.60
N CYS A 107 11.76 3.71 -2.20
CA CYS A 107 11.78 2.28 -2.51
C CYS A 107 12.91 1.89 -3.48
N VAL A 108 13.29 2.78 -4.39
CA VAL A 108 14.44 2.58 -5.31
C VAL A 108 15.75 2.69 -4.55
N THR A 109 15.87 3.73 -3.69
CA THR A 109 17.08 4.02 -2.92
C THR A 109 17.49 2.86 -2.01
N VAL A 110 16.51 2.22 -1.35
CA VAL A 110 16.80 1.11 -0.41
C VAL A 110 16.90 -0.25 -1.08
N CYS A 111 16.62 -0.38 -2.37
CA CYS A 111 16.61 -1.68 -3.04
C CYS A 111 18.04 -2.22 -3.27
N PRO A 112 18.49 -3.27 -2.56
CA PRO A 112 19.86 -3.74 -2.64
C PRO A 112 20.22 -4.36 -3.99
N THR A 113 19.23 -4.86 -4.72
CA THR A 113 19.41 -5.54 -6.01
C THR A 113 18.96 -4.69 -7.20
N LYS A 114 18.57 -3.43 -6.95
CA LYS A 114 18.05 -2.53 -7.99
C LYS A 114 16.89 -3.17 -8.80
N ALA A 115 16.04 -3.89 -8.09
CA ALA A 115 14.85 -4.53 -8.68
C ALA A 115 13.69 -3.54 -8.85
N ILE A 116 13.87 -2.28 -8.51
CA ILE A 116 12.85 -1.23 -8.63
C ILE A 116 13.48 -0.05 -9.38
N SER A 117 12.76 0.47 -10.35
CA SER A 117 13.10 1.69 -11.09
C SER A 117 11.90 2.63 -11.17
N MET A 118 12.13 3.94 -11.21
CA MET A 118 11.06 4.91 -11.43
C MET A 118 10.80 5.05 -12.93
N VAL A 119 9.54 4.91 -13.31
CA VAL A 119 9.07 5.01 -14.71
C VAL A 119 7.82 5.89 -14.78
N PRO A 120 7.47 6.46 -15.95
CA PRO A 120 6.26 7.27 -16.09
C PRO A 120 5.02 6.54 -15.59
N GLN A 121 4.14 7.24 -14.85
CA GLN A 121 2.96 6.66 -14.19
C GLN A 121 2.03 5.96 -15.19
N GLU A 122 1.80 6.55 -16.36
CA GLU A 122 0.95 5.99 -17.41
C GLU A 122 1.43 4.62 -17.91
N SER A 123 2.73 4.33 -17.83
CA SER A 123 3.28 3.02 -18.21
C SER A 123 2.96 1.92 -17.21
N GLN A 124 2.49 2.29 -16.02
CA GLN A 124 2.14 1.37 -14.94
C GLN A 124 0.64 1.37 -14.62
N ALA A 125 -0.21 1.95 -15.47
CA ALA A 125 -1.65 2.05 -15.23
C ALA A 125 -2.29 0.68 -14.94
N ASP A 126 -1.87 -0.36 -15.65
CA ASP A 126 -2.39 -1.73 -15.48
C ASP A 126 -2.03 -2.34 -14.10
N GLN A 127 -1.01 -1.82 -13.42
CA GLN A 127 -0.58 -2.32 -12.11
C GLN A 127 -1.57 -1.94 -11.01
N GLN A 128 -2.44 -0.95 -11.22
CA GLN A 128 -3.50 -0.63 -10.27
C GLN A 128 -4.43 -1.82 -10.08
N ALA A 129 -4.84 -2.48 -11.16
CA ALA A 129 -5.69 -3.67 -11.07
C ALA A 129 -5.02 -4.83 -10.31
N VAL A 130 -3.70 -4.99 -10.44
CA VAL A 130 -2.94 -5.99 -9.67
C VAL A 130 -2.94 -5.65 -8.19
N PHE A 131 -2.69 -4.39 -7.84
CA PHE A 131 -2.69 -3.94 -6.47
C PHE A 131 -4.07 -4.12 -5.82
N ASP A 132 -5.12 -3.65 -6.48
CA ASP A 132 -6.50 -3.74 -6.00
C ASP A 132 -6.94 -5.21 -5.82
N TYR A 133 -6.58 -6.09 -6.77
CA TYR A 133 -6.81 -7.53 -6.64
C TYR A 133 -6.12 -8.11 -5.41
N CYS A 134 -4.83 -7.81 -5.23
CA CYS A 134 -4.06 -8.34 -4.10
C CYS A 134 -4.62 -7.86 -2.75
N VAL A 135 -4.98 -6.59 -2.64
CA VAL A 135 -5.57 -6.04 -1.41
C VAL A 135 -6.93 -6.66 -1.08
N ALA A 136 -7.77 -6.86 -2.10
CA ALA A 136 -9.14 -7.36 -1.90
C ALA A 136 -9.19 -8.88 -1.66
N ASN A 137 -8.27 -9.66 -2.23
CA ASN A 137 -8.43 -11.12 -2.30
C ASN A 137 -7.33 -11.90 -1.57
N ILE A 138 -6.17 -11.29 -1.30
CA ILE A 138 -5.03 -12.03 -0.77
C ILE A 138 -4.84 -11.73 0.71
N SER A 139 -5.17 -12.71 1.55
CA SER A 139 -4.89 -12.66 2.99
C SER A 139 -3.43 -13.02 3.28
N LYS A 140 -2.94 -12.53 4.43
CA LYS A 140 -1.64 -12.96 4.96
C LYS A 140 -1.59 -14.48 5.11
N LYS A 141 -0.51 -15.10 4.62
CA LYS A 141 -0.32 -16.55 4.75
C LYS A 141 0.33 -16.89 6.09
N PRO A 142 -0.07 -18.00 6.72
CA PRO A 142 0.58 -18.48 7.94
C PRO A 142 2.04 -18.84 7.66
N GLY A 143 2.89 -18.55 8.59
CA GLY A 143 4.00 -19.27 8.60
C GLY A 143 5.44 -18.79 8.73
N LYS A 144 6.19 -18.59 7.70
CA LYS A 144 7.66 -18.68 7.73
C LYS A 144 8.38 -17.36 7.99
N PHE A 145 7.64 -16.27 8.14
CA PHE A 145 8.20 -14.95 8.41
C PHE A 145 7.62 -14.41 9.71
N ALA A 146 8.48 -14.20 10.70
CA ALA A 146 8.06 -13.64 11.98
C ALA A 146 7.65 -12.18 11.85
N ASP A 147 6.56 -11.79 12.50
CA ASP A 147 5.95 -10.45 12.37
C ASP A 147 6.83 -9.33 12.93
N ASP A 148 7.75 -9.65 13.82
CA ASP A 148 8.72 -8.72 14.42
C ASP A 148 9.98 -8.49 13.56
N THR A 149 10.01 -9.04 12.35
CA THR A 149 11.07 -8.81 11.36
C THR A 149 10.67 -7.82 10.27
N VAL A 150 11.66 -7.20 9.62
CA VAL A 150 11.41 -6.32 8.46
C VAL A 150 10.62 -7.06 7.37
N ILE A 151 10.98 -8.31 7.08
CA ILE A 151 10.30 -9.09 6.04
C ILE A 151 8.89 -9.44 6.45
N GLY A 152 8.70 -10.00 7.65
CA GLY A 152 7.41 -10.53 8.09
C GLY A 152 6.38 -9.44 8.37
N SER A 153 6.81 -8.32 9.00
CA SER A 153 5.92 -7.19 9.31
C SER A 153 5.21 -6.63 8.07
N GLN A 154 5.87 -6.68 6.92
CA GLN A 154 5.32 -6.09 5.69
C GLN A 154 4.24 -6.93 5.02
N PHE A 155 4.07 -8.20 5.41
CA PHE A 155 2.91 -9.00 5.00
C PHE A 155 1.66 -8.70 5.83
N ASN A 156 1.78 -7.94 6.93
CA ASN A 156 0.62 -7.44 7.66
C ASN A 156 -0.01 -6.27 6.91
N GLN A 157 -1.35 -6.23 6.91
CA GLN A 157 -2.06 -5.09 6.34
C GLN A 157 -1.75 -3.83 7.15
N PRO A 158 -1.32 -2.73 6.52
CA PRO A 158 -1.24 -1.44 7.20
C PRO A 158 -2.65 -0.92 7.46
N LEU A 159 -2.90 -0.39 8.67
CA LEU A 159 -4.15 0.27 9.01
C LEU A 159 -4.06 1.80 8.84
N LEU A 160 -2.87 2.33 8.59
CA LEU A 160 -2.63 3.66 8.05
C LEU A 160 -2.07 3.51 6.63
N GLU A 161 -2.81 4.01 5.66
CA GLU A 161 -2.46 3.92 4.24
C GLU A 161 -2.94 5.16 3.48
N PHE A 162 -2.26 5.51 2.40
CA PHE A 162 -2.62 6.61 1.49
C PHE A 162 -2.94 7.93 2.22
N SER A 163 -2.14 8.25 3.20
CA SER A 163 -2.42 9.28 4.21
C SER A 163 -2.44 10.73 3.70
N GLY A 164 -2.05 11.00 2.47
CA GLY A 164 -1.94 12.36 1.95
C GLY A 164 -0.79 13.19 2.55
N SER A 165 0.10 12.58 3.33
CA SER A 165 1.34 13.23 3.81
C SER A 165 2.30 13.55 2.67
N CYS A 166 3.35 14.31 2.95
CA CYS A 166 4.38 14.64 1.98
C CYS A 166 5.01 13.39 1.36
N ALA A 167 5.48 13.50 0.12
CA ALA A 167 6.24 12.43 -0.53
C ALA A 167 7.49 12.08 0.30
N GLY A 168 7.66 10.80 0.67
CA GLY A 168 8.78 10.35 1.50
C GLY A 168 8.70 10.77 2.98
N CYS A 169 7.52 11.09 3.50
CA CYS A 169 7.33 11.46 4.89
C CYS A 169 7.79 10.34 5.84
N ALA A 170 8.82 10.59 6.65
CA ALA A 170 9.31 9.60 7.59
C ALA A 170 8.31 9.31 8.72
N GLU A 171 7.55 10.31 9.17
CA GLU A 171 6.57 10.15 10.24
C GLU A 171 5.50 9.12 9.89
N THR A 172 4.92 9.20 8.70
CA THR A 172 3.90 8.25 8.27
C THR A 172 4.44 6.85 8.01
N SER A 173 5.73 6.68 7.67
CA SER A 173 6.33 5.36 7.59
C SER A 173 6.41 4.66 8.96
N TYR A 174 6.74 5.40 10.02
CA TYR A 174 6.71 4.87 11.39
C TYR A 174 5.30 4.59 11.87
N ALA A 175 4.36 5.53 11.69
CA ALA A 175 2.97 5.36 12.09
C ALA A 175 2.34 4.14 11.37
N ARG A 176 2.59 3.99 10.08
CA ARG A 176 2.16 2.82 9.31
C ARG A 176 2.72 1.51 9.89
N LEU A 177 4.01 1.44 10.17
CA LEU A 177 4.65 0.25 10.74
C LEU A 177 4.04 -0.11 12.10
N ILE A 178 3.82 0.88 12.96
CA ILE A 178 3.18 0.65 14.26
C ILE A 178 1.78 0.08 14.07
N THR A 179 1.01 0.55 13.10
CA THR A 179 -0.31 -0.02 12.81
C THR A 179 -0.24 -1.46 12.29
N GLN A 180 0.80 -1.83 11.54
CA GLN A 180 1.00 -3.21 11.09
C GLN A 180 1.32 -4.17 12.24
N LEU A 181 1.99 -3.69 13.29
CA LEU A 181 2.41 -4.50 14.44
C LEU A 181 1.35 -4.56 15.55
N PHE A 182 0.65 -3.45 15.77
CA PHE A 182 -0.19 -3.27 16.97
C PHE A 182 -1.57 -2.69 16.67
N GLY A 183 -1.89 -2.37 15.42
CA GLY A 183 -3.04 -1.53 15.04
C GLY A 183 -4.37 -1.93 15.68
N GLU A 184 -4.69 -3.21 15.73
CA GLU A 184 -5.94 -3.71 16.36
C GLU A 184 -6.02 -3.46 17.87
N LYS A 185 -4.90 -3.13 18.50
CA LYS A 185 -4.81 -2.91 19.97
C LYS A 185 -4.49 -1.45 20.32
N MET A 186 -4.39 -0.57 19.31
CA MET A 186 -3.99 0.81 19.51
C MET A 186 -5.17 1.70 19.86
N TYR A 187 -4.94 2.61 20.79
CA TYR A 187 -5.72 3.82 20.98
C TYR A 187 -4.87 4.99 20.51
N ILE A 188 -5.39 5.79 19.59
CA ILE A 188 -4.65 6.89 18.97
C ILE A 188 -5.24 8.21 19.44
N SER A 189 -4.38 9.10 19.93
CA SER A 189 -4.74 10.47 20.29
C SER A 189 -3.76 11.40 19.58
N ASN A 190 -4.29 12.35 18.82
CA ASN A 190 -3.53 13.32 18.06
C ASN A 190 -3.59 14.70 18.70
N ALA A 191 -2.48 15.45 18.58
CA ALA A 191 -2.44 16.88 18.84
C ALA A 191 -2.33 17.65 17.52
N THR A 192 -2.47 18.97 17.56
CA THR A 192 -2.30 19.83 16.38
C THR A 192 -0.91 19.65 15.76
N GLY A 193 -0.87 19.37 14.48
CA GLY A 193 0.34 19.12 13.70
C GLY A 193 0.03 18.31 12.45
N CYS A 194 1.06 17.77 11.81
CA CYS A 194 0.88 16.94 10.60
C CYS A 194 -0.02 15.72 10.86
N SER A 195 0.15 15.06 12.00
CA SER A 195 -0.62 13.87 12.34
C SER A 195 -2.13 14.13 12.49
N SER A 196 -2.54 15.32 12.86
CA SER A 196 -3.96 15.71 12.92
C SER A 196 -4.57 16.02 11.53
N ILE A 197 -3.72 16.09 10.49
CA ILE A 197 -4.15 16.39 9.12
C ILE A 197 -4.21 15.12 8.27
N TRP A 198 -3.23 14.25 8.42
CA TRP A 198 -3.15 13.01 7.65
C TRP A 198 -3.62 11.76 8.43
N GLY A 199 -3.80 11.86 9.75
CA GLY A 199 -4.19 10.74 10.62
C GLY A 199 -5.69 10.59 10.81
#